data_0ef2dd674de7a8d8bdc7495e9db4b3b6
#
_entry.id   0ef2dd674de7a8d8bdc7495e9db4b3b6
#
_cell.length_a   1.000
_cell.length_b   1.000
_cell.length_c   1.000
_cell.angle_alpha   90.00
_cell.angle_beta   90.00
_cell.angle_gamma   90.00
#
_symmetry.space_group_name_H-M   'P 1'
#
loop_
_entity.id
_entity.type
_entity.pdbx_description
1 polymer ?
#
loop_
_entity_poly.entity_id
_entity_poly.type
_entity_poly.pdbx_seq_one_letter_code
_entity_poly.pdbx_strand_id
1 'polypeptide(L)'
;MNLPRMTTGAAAPAIGVAGAPGPASADAPGEIYLQPGDWHFGSGNTRVRTLLGSCVAIAVWHPRLRVGGLCHFMLPTRNAYARHGHPPHGQGGHGAHLDGRYADEAMYLFLRSMHAAGARPQEFDAKLFGGGRMFGGEGAAGDVPYRNIAAARALVQQHGMRLRAEHLGGQGHRNLVFELWSGDAYLRFWGQGAEQNQTEIRG
;
A
#
# COMPACT_ATOMS: atom_id res chain seq x y z
N MET A 1 -69.06 -44.59 -17.53
CA MET A 1 -68.09 -43.75 -18.22
C MET A 1 -67.33 -42.98 -17.14
N ASN A 2 -66.13 -43.42 -16.86
CA ASN A 2 -65.29 -42.83 -15.78
C ASN A 2 -64.09 -42.12 -16.40
N LEU A 3 -63.98 -40.83 -16.17
CA LEU A 3 -62.83 -40.01 -16.56
C LEU A 3 -61.75 -40.09 -15.48
N PRO A 4 -60.47 -40.25 -15.84
CA PRO A 4 -59.39 -40.24 -14.85
C PRO A 4 -58.98 -38.79 -14.47
N ARG A 5 -58.76 -38.56 -13.20
CA ARG A 5 -58.19 -37.35 -12.61
C ARG A 5 -56.73 -37.25 -12.97
N MET A 6 -56.34 -36.07 -13.52
CA MET A 6 -54.95 -35.67 -13.62
C MET A 6 -54.47 -35.10 -12.32
N THR A 7 -53.40 -35.64 -11.78
CA THR A 7 -52.62 -35.08 -10.65
C THR A 7 -51.49 -34.23 -11.19
N THR A 8 -51.61 -32.95 -11.05
CA THR A 8 -50.51 -31.96 -11.23
C THR A 8 -49.80 -31.82 -9.90
N GLY A 9 -48.47 -31.87 -9.91
CA GLY A 9 -47.68 -31.61 -8.72
C GLY A 9 -46.20 -31.79 -8.95
N ALA A 10 -45.57 -30.93 -9.78
CA ALA A 10 -44.14 -30.79 -9.78
C ALA A 10 -43.80 -29.53 -8.97
N ALA A 11 -43.25 -29.74 -7.76
CA ALA A 11 -42.71 -28.66 -6.93
C ALA A 11 -41.38 -28.18 -7.54
N ALA A 12 -41.27 -26.88 -7.77
CA ALA A 12 -40.07 -26.20 -8.20
C ALA A 12 -39.05 -26.23 -7.02
N PRO A 13 -37.74 -26.35 -7.29
CA PRO A 13 -36.72 -26.28 -6.23
C PRO A 13 -36.64 -24.85 -5.71
N ALA A 14 -36.66 -24.72 -4.39
CA ALA A 14 -36.44 -23.48 -3.67
C ALA A 14 -35.01 -22.96 -3.94
N ILE A 15 -34.90 -21.76 -4.53
CA ILE A 15 -33.66 -21.04 -4.67
C ILE A 15 -33.24 -20.59 -3.26
N GLY A 16 -32.18 -21.18 -2.73
CA GLY A 16 -31.58 -20.77 -1.47
C GLY A 16 -31.09 -19.30 -1.58
N VAL A 17 -31.71 -18.41 -0.86
CA VAL A 17 -31.24 -17.04 -0.67
C VAL A 17 -29.95 -17.14 0.11
N ALA A 18 -28.83 -16.74 -0.54
CA ALA A 18 -27.54 -16.59 0.15
C ALA A 18 -27.74 -15.62 1.32
N GLY A 19 -27.44 -16.11 2.54
CA GLY A 19 -27.59 -15.30 3.75
C GLY A 19 -26.82 -13.99 3.62
N ALA A 20 -27.46 -12.89 3.99
CA ALA A 20 -26.82 -11.60 4.13
C ALA A 20 -25.59 -11.76 5.06
N PRO A 21 -24.46 -11.07 4.77
CA PRO A 21 -23.33 -11.08 5.69
C PRO A 21 -23.81 -10.59 7.06
N GLY A 22 -23.57 -11.40 8.08
CA GLY A 22 -23.88 -11.03 9.46
C GLY A 22 -23.19 -9.71 9.85
N PRO A 23 -23.68 -9.00 10.86
CA PRO A 23 -23.06 -7.74 11.29
C PRO A 23 -21.60 -8.01 11.63
N ALA A 24 -20.68 -7.28 10.99
CA ALA A 24 -19.27 -7.29 11.35
C ALA A 24 -19.18 -6.99 12.86
N SER A 25 -18.45 -7.82 13.61
CA SER A 25 -18.25 -7.59 15.04
C SER A 25 -17.64 -6.20 15.22
N ALA A 26 -18.15 -5.38 16.15
CA ALA A 26 -17.72 -4.01 16.41
C ALA A 26 -16.22 -3.88 16.74
N ASP A 27 -15.52 -5.00 16.97
CA ASP A 27 -14.10 -5.10 17.32
C ASP A 27 -13.18 -5.48 16.14
N ALA A 28 -13.72 -5.81 14.97
CA ALA A 28 -12.89 -6.16 13.82
C ALA A 28 -12.20 -4.90 13.27
N PRO A 29 -10.86 -4.95 12.97
CA PRO A 29 -10.17 -3.81 12.40
C PRO A 29 -10.74 -3.46 11.03
N GLY A 30 -10.89 -2.14 10.78
CA GLY A 30 -11.19 -1.63 9.45
C GLY A 30 -10.06 -1.99 8.48
N GLU A 31 -10.40 -2.40 7.25
CA GLU A 31 -9.41 -2.71 6.22
C GLU A 31 -9.46 -1.70 5.08
N ILE A 32 -8.29 -1.18 4.70
CA ILE A 32 -8.09 -0.30 3.55
C ILE A 32 -7.10 -0.97 2.62
N TYR A 33 -7.47 -1.16 1.36
CA TYR A 33 -6.58 -1.69 0.34
C TYR A 33 -6.08 -0.56 -0.56
N LEU A 34 -4.75 -0.39 -0.65
CA LEU A 34 -4.13 0.60 -1.52
C LEU A 34 -3.79 0.00 -2.89
N GLN A 35 -4.28 0.64 -3.93
CA GLN A 35 -3.83 0.45 -5.30
C GLN A 35 -2.53 1.23 -5.57
N PRO A 36 -1.80 0.94 -6.67
CA PRO A 36 -0.68 1.77 -7.10
C PRO A 36 -1.07 3.25 -7.26
N GLY A 37 -0.39 4.13 -6.54
CA GLY A 37 -0.68 5.56 -6.48
C GLY A 37 -1.54 5.98 -5.28
N ASP A 38 -2.12 5.03 -4.57
CA ASP A 38 -2.90 5.35 -3.37
C ASP A 38 -1.99 5.59 -2.15
N TRP A 39 -2.55 6.33 -1.22
CA TRP A 39 -1.96 6.55 0.09
C TRP A 39 -3.05 6.70 1.15
N HIS A 40 -2.71 6.40 2.38
CA HIS A 40 -3.58 6.60 3.54
C HIS A 40 -2.75 7.10 4.74
N PHE A 41 -3.32 8.03 5.50
CA PHE A 41 -2.77 8.47 6.78
C PHE A 41 -3.92 8.62 7.78
N GLY A 42 -3.77 8.06 8.99
CA GLY A 42 -4.82 8.07 9.99
C GLY A 42 -4.38 7.41 11.29
N SER A 43 -5.37 7.00 12.07
CA SER A 43 -5.19 6.34 13.36
C SER A 43 -6.32 5.34 13.62
N GLY A 44 -6.27 4.67 14.77
CA GLY A 44 -7.33 3.77 15.22
C GLY A 44 -7.17 2.35 14.75
N ASN A 45 -8.22 1.55 14.93
CA ASN A 45 -8.24 0.11 14.65
C ASN A 45 -8.37 -0.14 13.13
N THR A 46 -7.33 0.19 12.37
CA THR A 46 -7.32 0.11 10.90
C THR A 46 -6.08 -0.62 10.40
N ARG A 47 -6.27 -1.53 9.46
CA ARG A 47 -5.23 -2.19 8.67
C ARG A 47 -5.18 -1.59 7.28
N VAL A 48 -3.98 -1.25 6.82
CA VAL A 48 -3.74 -0.81 5.45
C VAL A 48 -2.97 -1.90 4.72
N ARG A 49 -3.48 -2.35 3.59
CA ARG A 49 -2.94 -3.50 2.82
C ARG A 49 -2.57 -3.07 1.42
N THR A 50 -1.55 -3.72 0.87
CA THR A 50 -1.17 -3.54 -0.53
C THR A 50 -0.35 -4.72 -1.07
N LEU A 51 -0.34 -4.88 -2.40
CA LEU A 51 0.48 -5.87 -3.11
C LEU A 51 1.58 -5.13 -3.89
N LEU A 52 2.83 -5.47 -3.62
CA LEU A 52 4.00 -4.79 -4.17
C LEU A 52 4.82 -5.73 -5.07
N GLY A 53 5.03 -5.32 -6.31
CA GLY A 53 6.04 -5.87 -7.21
C GLY A 53 7.23 -4.92 -7.31
N SER A 54 7.36 -4.24 -8.45
CA SER A 54 8.40 -3.22 -8.70
C SER A 54 8.17 -1.89 -7.97
N CYS A 55 6.95 -1.63 -7.54
CA CYS A 55 6.58 -0.46 -6.73
C CYS A 55 7.17 -0.55 -5.33
N VAL A 56 7.16 0.60 -4.63
CA VAL A 56 7.62 0.68 -3.24
C VAL A 56 6.53 1.32 -2.38
N ALA A 57 6.43 0.84 -1.15
CA ALA A 57 5.63 1.43 -0.10
C ALA A 57 6.53 2.03 0.99
N ILE A 58 6.15 3.21 1.45
CA ILE A 58 6.69 3.82 2.67
C ILE A 58 5.60 3.75 3.72
N ALA A 59 5.87 3.07 4.84
CA ALA A 59 5.05 3.13 6.03
C ALA A 59 5.68 4.12 7.00
N VAL A 60 4.87 5.00 7.58
CA VAL A 60 5.27 5.97 8.59
C VAL A 60 4.39 5.83 9.83
N TRP A 61 4.97 5.90 11.03
CA TRP A 61 4.21 5.75 12.27
C TRP A 61 4.79 6.55 13.41
N HIS A 62 3.93 7.25 14.15
CA HIS A 62 4.31 8.04 15.32
C HIS A 62 3.96 7.29 16.62
N PRO A 63 4.95 6.83 17.40
CA PRO A 63 4.71 5.89 18.51
C PRO A 63 3.89 6.48 19.66
N ARG A 64 3.99 7.78 19.93
CA ARG A 64 3.22 8.43 21.00
C ARG A 64 1.81 8.82 20.59
N LEU A 65 1.66 9.38 19.39
CA LEU A 65 0.35 9.82 18.88
C LEU A 65 -0.48 8.67 18.32
N ARG A 66 0.15 7.53 18.02
CA ARG A 66 -0.47 6.37 17.36
C ARG A 66 -1.21 6.75 16.07
N VAL A 67 -0.55 7.59 15.28
CA VAL A 67 -0.96 7.98 13.94
C VAL A 67 0.10 7.57 12.94
N GLY A 68 -0.31 7.22 11.76
CA GLY A 68 0.63 6.80 10.74
C GLY A 68 -0.03 6.59 9.40
N GLY A 69 0.71 6.06 8.44
CA GLY A 69 0.18 5.84 7.11
C GLY A 69 1.05 4.93 6.26
N LEU A 70 0.48 4.57 5.13
CA LEU A 70 1.12 3.78 4.09
C LEU A 70 0.86 4.44 2.74
N CYS A 71 1.89 4.52 1.88
CA CYS A 71 1.71 4.87 0.47
C CYS A 71 2.21 3.75 -0.43
N HIS A 72 1.71 3.72 -1.67
CA HIS A 72 2.12 2.77 -2.71
C HIS A 72 2.51 3.56 -3.96
N PHE A 73 3.76 3.97 -4.07
CA PHE A 73 4.23 4.72 -5.23
C PHE A 73 4.89 3.82 -6.28
N MET A 74 4.85 4.29 -7.54
CA MET A 74 5.31 3.54 -8.72
C MET A 74 6.59 4.10 -9.32
N LEU A 75 6.84 5.40 -9.13
CA LEU A 75 7.91 6.17 -9.76
C LEU A 75 8.58 7.09 -8.73
N PRO A 76 9.89 7.37 -8.87
CA PRO A 76 10.61 8.15 -7.88
C PRO A 76 10.17 9.61 -7.83
N THR A 77 9.90 10.23 -8.98
CA THR A 77 9.51 11.64 -9.09
C THR A 77 8.86 11.92 -10.44
N ARG A 78 7.93 12.86 -10.49
CA ARG A 78 7.35 13.37 -11.74
C ARG A 78 8.40 14.08 -12.59
N ASN A 79 9.32 14.79 -11.97
CA ASN A 79 10.36 15.56 -12.65
C ASN A 79 11.49 14.69 -13.23
N ALA A 80 11.53 13.38 -12.98
CA ALA A 80 12.53 12.49 -13.57
C ALA A 80 12.47 12.48 -15.12
N TYR A 81 11.30 12.75 -15.69
CA TYR A 81 11.12 12.88 -17.14
C TYR A 81 11.55 14.24 -17.70
N ALA A 82 11.57 15.30 -16.89
CA ALA A 82 12.00 16.63 -17.34
C ALA A 82 13.50 16.69 -17.68
N ARG A 83 14.32 15.82 -17.12
CA ARG A 83 15.78 15.74 -17.40
C ARG A 83 16.10 15.16 -18.77
N HIS A 84 15.14 14.60 -19.48
CA HIS A 84 15.29 14.04 -20.83
C HIS A 84 14.65 14.92 -21.92
N GLY A 85 14.52 16.24 -21.68
CA GLY A 85 14.10 17.20 -22.71
C GLY A 85 12.60 17.30 -22.95
N HIS A 86 11.77 16.68 -22.13
CA HIS A 86 10.34 16.93 -22.14
C HIS A 86 10.00 18.02 -21.11
N PRO A 87 9.36 19.13 -21.53
CA PRO A 87 8.93 20.16 -20.59
C PRO A 87 7.98 19.54 -19.56
N PRO A 88 8.04 19.95 -18.28
CA PRO A 88 7.07 19.51 -17.30
C PRO A 88 5.69 19.93 -17.82
N HIS A 89 4.83 18.95 -18.08
CA HIS A 89 3.41 19.22 -18.36
C HIS A 89 2.82 19.84 -17.09
N GLY A 90 2.62 21.17 -17.12
CA GLY A 90 1.96 21.93 -16.06
C GLY A 90 2.84 22.93 -15.33
N GLN A 91 3.37 23.92 -16.03
CA GLN A 91 3.49 25.25 -15.45
C GLN A 91 2.06 25.82 -15.33
N GLY A 92 1.30 25.29 -14.39
CA GLY A 92 0.01 25.79 -13.97
C GLY A 92 0.14 26.14 -12.50
N GLY A 93 -0.03 27.42 -12.19
CA GLY A 93 0.00 27.96 -10.84
C GLY A 93 -0.95 27.22 -9.90
N HIS A 94 -0.68 27.37 -8.60
CA HIS A 94 -1.55 27.16 -7.43
C HIS A 94 -2.73 26.20 -7.64
N GLY A 95 -2.48 24.86 -7.59
CA GLY A 95 -3.54 23.87 -7.69
C GLY A 95 -3.13 22.53 -8.32
N ALA A 96 -1.86 22.28 -8.62
CA ALA A 96 -1.43 20.97 -9.13
C ALA A 96 -1.82 19.89 -8.10
N HIS A 97 -2.77 19.04 -8.48
CA HIS A 97 -3.19 17.92 -7.65
C HIS A 97 -1.99 16.98 -7.46
N LEU A 98 -1.59 16.77 -6.19
CA LEU A 98 -0.53 15.84 -5.84
C LEU A 98 -0.96 14.42 -6.20
N ASP A 99 -0.02 13.64 -6.73
CA ASP A 99 -0.27 12.31 -7.24
C ASP A 99 0.61 11.28 -6.51
N GLY A 100 0.00 10.45 -5.68
CA GLY A 100 0.69 9.43 -4.88
C GLY A 100 1.45 8.39 -5.70
N ARG A 101 1.34 8.37 -7.03
CA ARG A 101 2.16 7.54 -7.90
C ARG A 101 3.64 7.92 -7.88
N TYR A 102 3.97 9.15 -7.45
CA TYR A 102 5.34 9.65 -7.37
C TYR A 102 5.79 9.73 -5.91
N ALA A 103 6.98 9.19 -5.60
CA ALA A 103 7.49 9.10 -4.24
C ALA A 103 7.61 10.46 -3.55
N ASP A 104 8.10 11.48 -4.26
CA ASP A 104 8.24 12.84 -3.74
C ASP A 104 6.88 13.47 -3.40
N GLU A 105 5.86 13.25 -4.24
CA GLU A 105 4.51 13.76 -3.99
C GLU A 105 3.79 12.97 -2.89
N ALA A 106 3.93 11.65 -2.84
CA ALA A 106 3.43 10.83 -1.74
C ALA A 106 4.05 11.23 -0.39
N MET A 107 5.36 11.51 -0.36
CA MET A 107 6.03 12.03 0.84
C MET A 107 5.49 13.40 1.23
N TYR A 108 5.26 14.29 0.28
CA TYR A 108 4.66 15.60 0.58
C TYR A 108 3.26 15.49 1.18
N LEU A 109 2.45 14.53 0.71
CA LEU A 109 1.14 14.23 1.32
C LEU A 109 1.29 13.79 2.78
N PHE A 110 2.27 12.93 3.09
CA PHE A 110 2.58 12.56 4.47
C PHE A 110 3.03 13.75 5.31
N LEU A 111 3.93 14.58 4.81
CA LEU A 111 4.41 15.76 5.55
C LEU A 111 3.27 16.72 5.92
N ARG A 112 2.32 16.93 5.00
CA ARG A 112 1.12 17.71 5.29
C ARG A 112 0.27 17.08 6.39
N SER A 113 0.09 15.75 6.35
CA SER A 113 -0.70 15.02 7.34
C SER A 113 -0.02 15.00 8.70
N MET A 114 1.31 14.83 8.75
CA MET A 114 2.12 14.93 9.98
C MET A 114 2.01 16.32 10.60
N HIS A 115 2.11 17.36 9.79
CA HIS A 115 1.95 18.74 10.26
C HIS A 115 0.53 18.99 10.81
N ALA A 116 -0.51 18.50 10.12
CA ALA A 116 -1.88 18.59 10.59
C ALA A 116 -2.11 17.83 11.91
N ALA A 117 -1.36 16.76 12.16
CA ALA A 117 -1.35 16.03 13.42
C ALA A 117 -0.51 16.71 14.53
N GLY A 118 0.10 17.87 14.25
CA GLY A 118 0.95 18.61 15.20
C GLY A 118 2.31 17.95 15.45
N ALA A 119 2.80 17.13 14.53
CA ALA A 119 4.04 16.38 14.69
C ALA A 119 5.06 16.71 13.60
N ARG A 120 6.34 16.51 13.93
CA ARG A 120 7.45 16.72 12.99
C ARG A 120 7.88 15.37 12.38
N PRO A 121 8.36 15.33 11.13
CA PRO A 121 8.79 14.11 10.47
C PRO A 121 9.80 13.27 11.28
N GLN A 122 10.71 13.92 12.02
CA GLN A 122 11.74 13.25 12.84
C GLN A 122 11.15 12.45 14.02
N GLU A 123 9.89 12.67 14.34
CA GLU A 123 9.18 11.95 15.40
C GLU A 123 8.56 10.64 14.91
N PHE A 124 8.59 10.43 13.58
CA PHE A 124 8.06 9.22 12.95
C PHE A 124 9.11 8.15 12.73
N ASP A 125 8.71 6.92 12.95
CA ASP A 125 9.39 5.73 12.49
C ASP A 125 8.96 5.43 11.05
N ALA A 126 9.91 5.04 10.20
CA ALA A 126 9.66 4.68 8.80
C ALA A 126 10.03 3.22 8.55
N LYS A 127 9.27 2.55 7.68
CA LYS A 127 9.57 1.21 7.18
C LYS A 127 9.38 1.20 5.67
N LEU A 128 10.25 0.48 4.95
CA LEU A 128 10.28 0.48 3.48
C LEU A 128 10.07 -0.94 2.93
N PHE A 129 9.19 -1.08 1.94
CA PHE A 129 8.85 -2.38 1.36
C PHE A 129 8.72 -2.30 -0.17
N GLY A 130 9.10 -3.36 -0.88
CA GLY A 130 8.86 -3.45 -2.32
C GLY A 130 10.10 -3.41 -3.19
N GLY A 131 9.99 -2.84 -4.39
CA GLY A 131 11.07 -2.74 -5.35
C GLY A 131 11.55 -4.10 -5.87
N GLY A 132 10.65 -5.09 -5.95
CA GLY A 132 10.94 -6.43 -6.47
C GLY A 132 11.06 -6.43 -7.99
N ARG A 133 11.96 -7.25 -8.52
CA ARG A 133 12.01 -7.54 -9.96
C ARG A 133 10.97 -8.61 -10.27
N MET A 134 10.11 -8.34 -11.26
CA MET A 134 9.04 -9.27 -11.65
C MET A 134 9.45 -10.24 -12.74
N PHE A 135 10.46 -9.89 -13.54
CA PHE A 135 10.98 -10.71 -14.64
C PHE A 135 12.48 -10.93 -14.47
N GLY A 136 12.96 -12.09 -14.90
CA GLY A 136 14.37 -12.44 -14.87
C GLY A 136 15.19 -11.50 -15.76
N GLY A 137 16.31 -11.04 -15.25
CA GLY A 137 17.27 -10.18 -15.92
C GLY A 137 18.20 -9.51 -14.89
N GLU A 138 19.41 -9.18 -15.26
CA GLU A 138 20.27 -8.34 -14.43
C GLU A 138 19.71 -6.93 -14.43
N GLY A 139 19.20 -6.49 -13.26
CA GLY A 139 18.68 -5.14 -13.07
C GLY A 139 19.79 -4.12 -13.18
N ALA A 140 19.77 -3.28 -14.21
CA ALA A 140 20.64 -2.13 -14.28
C ALA A 140 20.27 -1.09 -13.22
N ALA A 141 21.23 -0.27 -12.79
CA ALA A 141 20.98 0.85 -11.84
C ALA A 141 19.91 1.85 -12.33
N GLY A 142 19.53 1.79 -13.62
CA GLY A 142 18.47 2.58 -14.24
C GLY A 142 17.06 1.99 -14.14
N ASP A 143 16.90 0.75 -13.67
CA ASP A 143 15.60 0.10 -13.59
C ASP A 143 14.67 0.77 -12.58
N VAL A 144 13.36 0.73 -12.86
CA VAL A 144 12.33 1.34 -12.02
C VAL A 144 12.40 0.85 -10.56
N PRO A 145 12.50 -0.46 -10.27
CA PRO A 145 12.62 -0.95 -8.90
C PRO A 145 13.77 -0.31 -8.14
N TYR A 146 14.95 -0.28 -8.75
CA TYR A 146 16.16 0.30 -8.13
C TYR A 146 16.00 1.80 -7.83
N ARG A 147 15.48 2.56 -8.81
CA ARG A 147 15.23 4.00 -8.64
C ARG A 147 14.19 4.28 -7.56
N ASN A 148 13.14 3.46 -7.47
CA ASN A 148 12.12 3.58 -6.43
C ASN A 148 12.70 3.32 -5.04
N ILE A 149 13.54 2.29 -4.88
CA ILE A 149 14.24 2.00 -3.63
C ILE A 149 15.15 3.17 -3.21
N ALA A 150 15.94 3.68 -4.15
CA ALA A 150 16.84 4.81 -3.89
C ALA A 150 16.06 6.07 -3.47
N ALA A 151 14.94 6.35 -4.14
CA ALA A 151 14.07 7.49 -3.81
C ALA A 151 13.45 7.34 -2.41
N ALA A 152 12.94 6.16 -2.05
CA ALA A 152 12.36 5.92 -0.74
C ALA A 152 13.36 6.17 0.39
N ARG A 153 14.58 5.60 0.27
CA ARG A 153 15.65 5.80 1.25
C ARG A 153 16.06 7.26 1.36
N ALA A 154 16.25 7.94 0.22
CA ALA A 154 16.63 9.35 0.18
C ALA A 154 15.57 10.25 0.85
N LEU A 155 14.28 10.01 0.59
CA LEU A 155 13.19 10.79 1.20
C LEU A 155 13.11 10.58 2.72
N VAL A 156 13.20 9.35 3.20
CA VAL A 156 13.21 9.05 4.65
C VAL A 156 14.39 9.74 5.33
N GLN A 157 15.58 9.66 4.74
CA GLN A 157 16.78 10.31 5.26
C GLN A 157 16.68 11.84 5.20
N GLN A 158 16.23 12.41 4.09
CA GLN A 158 16.09 13.86 3.88
C GLN A 158 15.19 14.52 4.94
N HIS A 159 14.12 13.82 5.34
CA HIS A 159 13.18 14.31 6.34
C HIS A 159 13.52 13.89 7.78
N GLY A 160 14.65 13.22 7.97
CA GLY A 160 15.17 12.83 9.29
C GLY A 160 14.28 11.82 10.02
N MET A 161 13.48 11.04 9.30
CA MET A 161 12.70 9.96 9.90
C MET A 161 13.59 8.81 10.32
N ARG A 162 13.19 8.07 11.36
CA ARG A 162 13.94 6.91 11.84
C ARG A 162 13.59 5.68 11.02
N LEU A 163 14.49 5.24 10.13
CA LEU A 163 14.31 3.99 9.41
C LEU A 163 14.46 2.80 10.39
N ARG A 164 13.35 2.08 10.63
CA ARG A 164 13.30 0.93 11.54
C ARG A 164 13.50 -0.40 10.85
N ALA A 165 12.98 -0.52 9.64
CA ALA A 165 13.07 -1.76 8.89
C ALA A 165 12.94 -1.50 7.40
N GLU A 166 13.50 -2.42 6.62
CA GLU A 166 13.28 -2.46 5.18
C GLU A 166 13.26 -3.91 4.69
N HIS A 167 12.39 -4.18 3.72
CA HIS A 167 12.37 -5.42 2.95
C HIS A 167 12.22 -5.06 1.47
N LEU A 168 13.35 -4.80 0.81
CA LEU A 168 13.45 -4.19 -0.51
C LEU A 168 14.18 -5.10 -1.51
N GLY A 169 13.88 -4.91 -2.79
CA GLY A 169 14.57 -5.62 -3.88
C GLY A 169 14.18 -7.10 -3.96
N GLY A 170 15.12 -7.90 -4.47
CA GLY A 170 14.90 -9.32 -4.73
C GLY A 170 14.02 -9.56 -5.96
N GLN A 171 13.75 -10.84 -6.26
CA GLN A 171 12.89 -11.25 -7.38
C GLN A 171 11.58 -11.80 -6.83
N GLY A 172 10.44 -11.13 -7.11
CA GLY A 172 9.14 -11.56 -6.62
C GLY A 172 8.28 -10.40 -6.12
N HIS A 173 7.14 -10.75 -5.51
CA HIS A 173 6.16 -9.79 -5.00
C HIS A 173 5.92 -9.97 -3.50
N ARG A 174 5.31 -8.95 -2.90
CA ARG A 174 5.04 -8.89 -1.46
C ARG A 174 3.59 -8.51 -1.22
N ASN A 175 2.92 -9.23 -0.32
CA ASN A 175 1.68 -8.78 0.29
C ASN A 175 2.03 -8.14 1.64
N LEU A 176 1.69 -6.87 1.80
CA LEU A 176 1.98 -6.07 2.98
C LEU A 176 0.68 -5.73 3.71
N VAL A 177 0.69 -5.90 5.02
CA VAL A 177 -0.35 -5.41 5.94
C VAL A 177 0.33 -4.50 6.95
N PHE A 178 -0.17 -3.29 7.14
CA PHE A 178 0.33 -2.32 8.10
C PHE A 178 -0.78 -1.94 9.08
N GLU A 179 -0.52 -2.05 10.38
CA GLU A 179 -1.48 -1.76 11.45
C GLU A 179 -1.26 -0.36 12.01
N LEU A 180 -2.27 0.51 11.93
CA LEU A 180 -2.15 1.90 12.38
C LEU A 180 -2.16 2.05 13.89
N TRP A 181 -2.64 1.05 14.66
CA TRP A 181 -2.68 1.12 16.13
C TRP A 181 -1.36 0.75 16.81
N SER A 182 -0.54 -0.09 16.17
CA SER A 182 0.73 -0.58 16.72
C SER A 182 1.94 -0.11 15.94
N GLY A 183 1.76 0.25 14.65
CA GLY A 183 2.85 0.50 13.72
C GLY A 183 3.50 -0.78 13.20
N ASP A 184 2.96 -1.96 13.52
CA ASP A 184 3.49 -3.23 13.05
C ASP A 184 3.19 -3.46 11.57
N ALA A 185 4.10 -4.15 10.91
CA ALA A 185 3.95 -4.54 9.52
C ALA A 185 4.14 -6.05 9.37
N TYR A 186 3.24 -6.68 8.64
CA TYR A 186 3.27 -8.10 8.32
C TYR A 186 3.49 -8.25 6.82
N LEU A 187 4.50 -9.03 6.47
CA LEU A 187 4.91 -9.22 5.10
C LEU A 187 4.87 -10.69 4.72
N ARG A 188 4.24 -10.99 3.58
CA ARG A 188 4.44 -12.27 2.86
C ARG A 188 5.19 -11.99 1.59
N PHE A 189 6.27 -12.71 1.38
CA PHE A 189 7.11 -12.60 0.19
C PHE A 189 7.02 -13.89 -0.64
N TRP A 190 6.77 -13.73 -1.94
CA TRP A 190 6.84 -14.80 -2.93
C TRP A 190 7.96 -14.48 -3.90
N GLY A 191 9.11 -15.11 -3.72
CA GLY A 191 10.31 -14.95 -4.54
C GLY A 191 10.74 -16.25 -5.18
N GLN A 192 11.55 -16.21 -6.22
CA GLN A 192 12.16 -17.41 -6.78
C GLN A 192 13.15 -18.01 -5.76
N GLY A 193 12.94 -19.28 -5.42
CA GLY A 193 13.81 -20.03 -4.49
C GLY A 193 13.58 -19.75 -3.01
N ALA A 194 12.61 -18.92 -2.64
CA ALA A 194 12.23 -18.71 -1.25
C ALA A 194 10.97 -19.53 -0.93
N GLU A 195 11.04 -20.36 0.10
CA GLU A 195 9.83 -20.83 0.79
C GLU A 195 9.04 -19.61 1.25
N GLN A 196 7.70 -19.72 1.27
CA GLN A 196 6.82 -18.63 1.69
C GLN A 196 7.17 -18.18 3.11
N ASN A 197 7.95 -17.12 3.23
CA ASN A 197 8.31 -16.58 4.54
C ASN A 197 7.35 -15.45 4.90
N GLN A 198 6.62 -15.65 5.99
CA GLN A 198 5.87 -14.58 6.64
C GLN A 198 6.80 -13.92 7.66
N THR A 199 7.03 -12.62 7.51
CA THR A 199 7.84 -11.83 8.42
C THR A 199 6.98 -10.80 9.11
N GLU A 200 7.01 -10.79 10.45
CA GLU A 200 6.46 -9.73 11.28
C GLU A 200 7.56 -8.70 11.55
N ILE A 201 7.24 -7.43 11.34
CA ILE A 201 8.16 -6.30 11.58
C ILE A 201 7.47 -5.34 12.54
N ARG A 202 7.87 -5.43 13.81
CA ARG A 202 7.27 -4.65 14.90
C ARG A 202 7.59 -3.16 14.81
N GLY A 203 6.67 -2.35 15.41
CA GLY A 203 6.77 -0.89 15.52
C GLY A 203 7.88 -0.40 16.43
#